data_92039c04e27f30d19b900cbebc206b6b
#
_entry.id   92039c04e27f30d19b900cbebc206b6b
#
_cell.length_a   1.000
_cell.length_b   1.000
_cell.length_c   1.000
_cell.angle_alpha   90.00
_cell.angle_beta   90.00
_cell.angle_gamma   90.00
#
_symmetry.space_group_name_H-M   'P 1'
#
loop_
_entity.id
_entity.type
_entity.pdbx_description
1 polymer ?
#
loop_
_entity_poly.entity_id
_entity_poly.type
_entity_poly.pdbx_seq_one_letter_code
_entity_poly.pdbx_strand_id
1 'polypeptide(L)'
;NLTREEYIWHLRSGLNVAALNCQGPVWGEIAQNYNRYLQVHKARLSQTNKAVDAEYVKRFPRQNALRVRDTHSTDLYNYFALPPVRAEFCDKSLAKSREIVAIPSSALPEYSFGALADLDAVFINFYNAFEKYKVDIVEWNARYGPRPVVQASAPATATTVSTK
;
A
#
# COMPACT_ATOMS: atom_id res chain seq x y z
N ASN A 1 -8.25 8.98 -10.72
CA ASN A 1 -6.93 9.21 -11.36
C ASN A 1 -6.19 10.29 -10.59
N LEU A 2 -4.91 10.06 -10.27
CA LEU A 2 -4.04 11.04 -9.64
C LEU A 2 -3.67 12.15 -10.63
N THR A 3 -3.55 13.38 -10.14
CA THR A 3 -2.96 14.48 -10.90
C THR A 3 -1.44 14.33 -10.95
N ARG A 4 -0.78 15.08 -11.84
CA ARG A 4 0.68 15.12 -11.96
C ARG A 4 1.36 15.48 -10.64
N GLU A 5 0.77 16.39 -9.89
CA GLU A 5 1.28 16.82 -8.58
C GLU A 5 1.06 15.76 -7.50
N GLU A 6 -0.05 15.04 -7.56
CA GLU A 6 -0.30 13.92 -6.65
C GLU A 6 0.68 12.77 -6.87
N TYR A 7 1.12 12.48 -8.10
CA TYR A 7 2.18 11.49 -8.36
C TYR A 7 3.48 11.84 -7.62
N ILE A 8 3.91 13.11 -7.71
CA ILE A 8 5.11 13.57 -6.98
C ILE A 8 4.92 13.42 -5.47
N TRP A 9 3.75 13.80 -4.97
CA TRP A 9 3.46 13.78 -3.54
C TRP A 9 3.36 12.35 -2.99
N HIS A 10 2.74 11.44 -3.72
CA HIS A 10 2.64 10.03 -3.35
C HIS A 10 4.02 9.35 -3.37
N LEU A 11 4.85 9.61 -4.38
CA LEU A 11 6.23 9.11 -4.40
C LEU A 11 7.03 9.63 -3.21
N ARG A 12 6.90 10.93 -2.89
CA ARG A 12 7.52 11.52 -1.70
C ARG A 12 7.07 10.80 -0.42
N SER A 13 5.78 10.50 -0.32
CA SER A 13 5.22 9.80 0.83
C SER A 13 5.76 8.36 0.94
N GLY A 14 5.83 7.63 -0.16
CA GLY A 14 6.44 6.30 -0.20
C GLY A 14 7.91 6.31 0.22
N LEU A 15 8.71 7.23 -0.32
CA LEU A 15 10.12 7.38 0.08
C LEU A 15 10.29 7.84 1.53
N ASN A 16 9.35 8.62 2.09
CA ASN A 16 9.35 8.97 3.50
C ASN A 16 9.12 7.74 4.38
N VAL A 17 8.13 6.91 4.04
CA VAL A 17 7.89 5.64 4.75
C VAL A 17 9.12 4.74 4.67
N ALA A 18 9.73 4.62 3.49
CA ALA A 18 10.96 3.84 3.32
C ALA A 18 12.12 4.38 4.19
N ALA A 19 12.31 5.71 4.25
CA ALA A 19 13.33 6.34 5.08
C ALA A 19 13.16 6.04 6.58
N LEU A 20 11.92 5.86 7.04
CA LEU A 20 11.60 5.53 8.43
C LEU A 20 11.67 4.03 8.74
N ASN A 21 11.23 3.19 7.81
CA ASN A 21 11.03 1.76 8.06
C ASN A 21 12.16 0.86 7.53
N CYS A 22 12.93 1.33 6.54
CA CYS A 22 14.01 0.58 5.92
C CYS A 22 15.33 0.90 6.62
N GLN A 23 15.62 0.20 7.72
CA GLN A 23 16.78 0.43 8.57
C GLN A 23 17.85 -0.65 8.36
N GLY A 24 19.03 -0.40 8.91
CA GLY A 24 20.14 -1.34 8.94
C GLY A 24 21.15 -1.14 7.81
N PRO A 25 22.17 -2.01 7.72
CA PRO A 25 23.32 -1.82 6.83
C PRO A 25 22.97 -1.87 5.33
N VAL A 26 21.88 -2.57 4.97
CA VAL A 26 21.46 -2.72 3.57
C VAL A 26 20.70 -1.48 3.07
N TRP A 27 19.81 -0.93 3.89
CA TRP A 27 18.85 0.10 3.46
C TRP A 27 19.05 1.47 4.11
N GLY A 28 19.97 1.61 5.07
CA GLY A 28 20.17 2.86 5.83
C GLY A 28 20.50 4.09 4.98
N GLU A 29 21.01 3.89 3.76
CA GLU A 29 21.27 4.95 2.78
C GLU A 29 19.99 5.66 2.34
N ILE A 30 18.81 5.00 2.39
CA ILE A 30 17.53 5.58 1.97
C ILE A 30 17.24 6.87 2.74
N ALA A 31 17.46 6.89 4.06
CA ALA A 31 17.19 8.07 4.88
C ALA A 31 18.07 9.27 4.47
N GLN A 32 19.33 9.02 4.14
CA GLN A 32 20.25 10.07 3.68
C GLN A 32 19.84 10.59 2.31
N ASN A 33 19.52 9.69 1.39
CA ASN A 33 19.04 10.05 0.04
C ASN A 33 17.71 10.81 0.11
N TYR A 34 16.78 10.39 0.98
CA TYR A 34 15.53 11.10 1.18
C TYR A 34 15.73 12.54 1.69
N ASN A 35 16.62 12.74 2.67
CA ASN A 35 16.96 14.07 3.14
C ASN A 35 17.57 14.93 2.01
N ARG A 36 18.44 14.36 1.19
CA ARG A 36 19.02 15.03 0.03
C ARG A 36 17.96 15.35 -1.02
N TYR A 37 17.05 14.43 -1.30
CA TYR A 37 15.89 14.65 -2.18
C TYR A 37 15.08 15.87 -1.75
N LEU A 38 14.75 15.99 -0.45
CA LEU A 38 14.02 17.13 0.07
C LEU A 38 14.76 18.46 -0.13
N GLN A 39 16.09 18.46 -0.09
CA GLN A 39 16.92 19.65 -0.31
C GLN A 39 17.03 19.99 -1.80
N VAL A 40 17.39 19.04 -2.64
CA VAL A 40 17.59 19.23 -4.09
C VAL A 40 16.30 19.72 -4.76
N HIS A 41 15.16 19.15 -4.38
CA HIS A 41 13.88 19.48 -4.99
C HIS A 41 12.99 20.40 -4.14
N LYS A 42 13.56 21.11 -3.14
CA LYS A 42 12.83 21.90 -2.15
C LYS A 42 11.78 22.84 -2.77
N ALA A 43 12.18 23.64 -3.76
CA ALA A 43 11.27 24.60 -4.41
C ALA A 43 10.14 23.89 -5.15
N ARG A 44 10.45 22.82 -5.89
CA ARG A 44 9.47 22.02 -6.62
C ARG A 44 8.48 21.33 -5.69
N LEU A 45 8.96 20.73 -4.61
CA LEU A 45 8.12 20.08 -3.60
C LEU A 45 7.21 21.08 -2.88
N SER A 46 7.68 22.31 -2.62
CA SER A 46 6.84 23.37 -2.06
C SER A 46 5.70 23.75 -3.01
N GLN A 47 5.98 23.89 -4.31
CA GLN A 47 4.95 24.15 -5.33
C GLN A 47 3.95 23.00 -5.42
N THR A 48 4.45 21.75 -5.47
CA THR A 48 3.63 20.55 -5.47
C THR A 48 2.70 20.48 -4.27
N ASN A 49 3.20 20.77 -3.06
CA ASN A 49 2.36 20.76 -1.86
C ASN A 49 1.17 21.72 -1.97
N LYS A 50 1.44 22.96 -2.42
CA LYS A 50 0.40 23.98 -2.61
C LYS A 50 -0.62 23.57 -3.70
N ALA A 51 -0.14 22.95 -4.79
CA ALA A 51 -1.01 22.49 -5.87
C ALA A 51 -1.91 21.32 -5.41
N VAL A 52 -1.37 20.38 -4.63
CA VAL A 52 -2.15 19.29 -4.04
C VAL A 52 -3.21 19.85 -3.08
N ASP A 53 -2.87 20.82 -2.21
CA ASP A 53 -3.86 21.48 -1.35
C ASP A 53 -5.00 22.10 -2.16
N ALA A 54 -4.67 22.83 -3.24
CA ALA A 54 -5.66 23.46 -4.11
C ALA A 54 -6.57 22.44 -4.81
N GLU A 55 -6.02 21.29 -5.24
CA GLU A 55 -6.80 20.20 -5.83
C GLU A 55 -7.78 19.59 -4.82
N TYR A 56 -7.37 19.40 -3.56
CA TYR A 56 -8.28 18.92 -2.51
C TYR A 56 -9.39 19.91 -2.22
N VAL A 57 -9.10 21.21 -2.12
CA VAL A 57 -10.12 22.26 -1.95
C VAL A 57 -11.13 22.24 -3.11
N LYS A 58 -10.67 22.08 -4.34
CA LYS A 58 -11.52 22.01 -5.52
C LYS A 58 -12.37 20.72 -5.56
N ARG A 59 -11.79 19.59 -5.18
CA ARG A 59 -12.44 18.27 -5.20
C ARG A 59 -13.46 18.08 -4.07
N PHE A 60 -13.21 18.72 -2.92
CA PHE A 60 -14.03 18.60 -1.71
C PHE A 60 -14.56 19.95 -1.20
N PRO A 61 -15.28 20.73 -2.02
CA PRO A 61 -15.67 22.11 -1.69
C PRO A 61 -16.65 22.21 -0.53
N ARG A 62 -17.32 21.12 -0.16
CA ARG A 62 -18.31 21.08 0.95
C ARG A 62 -17.78 20.42 2.21
N GLN A 63 -16.49 20.09 2.26
CA GLN A 63 -15.83 19.43 3.37
C GLN A 63 -14.62 20.22 3.82
N ASN A 64 -14.08 19.88 4.99
CA ASN A 64 -12.75 20.36 5.36
C ASN A 64 -11.71 19.64 4.51
N ALA A 65 -11.32 20.23 3.39
CA ALA A 65 -10.43 19.65 2.40
C ALA A 65 -9.07 19.25 2.98
N LEU A 66 -8.53 20.02 3.93
CA LEU A 66 -7.26 19.69 4.61
C LEU A 66 -7.41 18.41 5.45
N ARG A 67 -8.52 18.28 6.18
CA ARG A 67 -8.80 17.06 6.95
C ARG A 67 -8.96 15.83 6.05
N VAL A 68 -9.64 15.98 4.90
CA VAL A 68 -9.74 14.88 3.91
C VAL A 68 -8.36 14.50 3.40
N ARG A 69 -7.50 15.49 3.09
CA ARG A 69 -6.13 15.26 2.67
C ARG A 69 -5.32 14.53 3.74
N ASP A 70 -5.45 14.92 5.01
CA ASP A 70 -4.74 14.27 6.12
C ASP A 70 -5.16 12.81 6.27
N THR A 71 -6.45 12.51 6.15
CA THR A 71 -6.96 11.12 6.15
C THR A 71 -6.36 10.31 5.01
N HIS A 72 -6.41 10.83 3.77
CA HIS A 72 -5.82 10.14 2.62
C HIS A 72 -4.29 9.97 2.75
N SER A 73 -3.60 10.94 3.37
CA SER A 73 -2.17 10.82 3.64
C SER A 73 -1.87 9.71 4.63
N THR A 74 -2.69 9.58 5.68
CA THR A 74 -2.58 8.49 6.65
C THR A 74 -2.79 7.13 6.00
N ASP A 75 -3.82 7.00 5.17
CA ASP A 75 -4.09 5.77 4.41
C ASP A 75 -2.93 5.41 3.48
N LEU A 76 -2.35 6.39 2.81
CA LEU A 76 -1.20 6.22 1.92
C LEU A 76 0.05 5.76 2.69
N TYR A 77 0.32 6.34 3.87
CA TYR A 77 1.44 5.91 4.71
C TYR A 77 1.25 4.48 5.21
N ASN A 78 0.03 4.12 5.63
CA ASN A 78 -0.30 2.75 6.05
C ASN A 78 -0.15 1.76 4.90
N TYR A 79 -0.54 2.13 3.68
CA TYR A 79 -0.34 1.33 2.48
C TYR A 79 1.14 1.00 2.26
N PHE A 80 2.03 2.00 2.27
CA PHE A 80 3.46 1.79 2.08
C PHE A 80 4.15 1.10 3.27
N ALA A 81 3.54 1.08 4.45
CA ALA A 81 4.09 0.45 5.64
C ALA A 81 3.72 -1.03 5.80
N LEU A 82 3.12 -1.68 4.80
CA LEU A 82 2.63 -3.06 4.85
C LEU A 82 3.76 -4.07 5.15
N PRO A 83 3.75 -4.76 6.33
CA PRO A 83 4.89 -5.57 6.77
C PRO A 83 5.29 -6.72 5.85
N PRO A 84 4.36 -7.49 5.23
CA PRO A 84 4.72 -8.65 4.41
C PRO A 84 5.61 -8.32 3.20
N VAL A 85 5.52 -7.09 2.65
CA VAL A 85 6.27 -6.68 1.45
C VAL A 85 7.45 -5.77 1.77
N ARG A 86 7.74 -5.54 3.06
CA ARG A 86 8.73 -4.56 3.50
C ARG A 86 10.09 -4.72 2.84
N ALA A 87 10.61 -5.94 2.74
CA ALA A 87 11.95 -6.17 2.16
C ALA A 87 12.01 -5.74 0.69
N GLU A 88 11.06 -6.20 -0.13
CA GLU A 88 10.99 -5.85 -1.55
C GLU A 88 10.73 -4.35 -1.75
N PHE A 89 9.85 -3.76 -0.94
CA PHE A 89 9.61 -2.32 -0.94
C PHE A 89 10.87 -1.52 -0.60
N CYS A 90 11.67 -1.96 0.40
CA CYS A 90 12.92 -1.32 0.76
C CYS A 90 13.96 -1.42 -0.36
N ASP A 91 14.09 -2.56 -1.03
CA ASP A 91 15.00 -2.74 -2.17
C ASP A 91 14.65 -1.80 -3.32
N LYS A 92 13.37 -1.73 -3.69
CA LYS A 92 12.89 -0.80 -4.72
C LYS A 92 13.11 0.66 -4.32
N SER A 93 12.79 1.00 -3.07
CA SER A 93 12.94 2.36 -2.53
C SER A 93 14.40 2.80 -2.49
N LEU A 94 15.35 1.89 -2.21
CA LEU A 94 16.79 2.20 -2.26
C LEU A 94 17.20 2.64 -3.67
N ALA A 95 16.82 1.89 -4.69
CA ALA A 95 17.11 2.26 -6.08
C ALA A 95 16.49 3.63 -6.43
N LYS A 96 15.19 3.82 -6.12
CA LYS A 96 14.50 5.08 -6.42
C LYS A 96 15.05 6.27 -5.64
N SER A 97 15.50 6.07 -4.41
CA SER A 97 16.12 7.14 -3.61
C SER A 97 17.45 7.63 -4.19
N ARG A 98 18.22 6.73 -4.82
CA ARG A 98 19.48 7.08 -5.52
C ARG A 98 19.20 7.84 -6.81
N GLU A 99 18.23 7.37 -7.60
CA GLU A 99 17.86 7.97 -8.89
C GLU A 99 17.32 9.40 -8.70
N ILE A 100 16.39 9.60 -7.74
CA ILE A 100 15.66 10.87 -7.58
C ILE A 100 16.57 12.05 -7.18
N VAL A 101 17.68 11.81 -6.50
CA VAL A 101 18.63 12.86 -6.13
C VAL A 101 19.54 13.29 -7.30
N ALA A 102 19.61 12.48 -8.35
CA ALA A 102 20.46 12.72 -9.52
C ALA A 102 19.73 13.44 -10.66
N ILE A 103 18.40 13.46 -10.67
CA ILE A 103 17.62 14.10 -11.74
C ILE A 103 17.39 15.60 -11.49
N PRO A 104 17.23 16.43 -12.53
CA PRO A 104 16.82 17.81 -12.37
C PRO A 104 15.36 17.92 -11.93
N SER A 105 15.02 19.00 -11.21
CA SER A 105 13.65 19.19 -10.68
C SER A 105 12.59 19.30 -11.79
N SER A 106 12.97 19.67 -13.02
CA SER A 106 12.09 19.69 -14.19
C SER A 106 11.66 18.29 -14.63
N ALA A 107 12.48 17.26 -14.39
CA ALA A 107 12.18 15.88 -14.72
C ALA A 107 11.34 15.16 -13.63
N LEU A 108 11.22 15.76 -12.44
CA LEU A 108 10.56 15.13 -11.30
C LEU A 108 9.12 14.64 -11.58
N PRO A 109 8.27 15.38 -12.32
CA PRO A 109 6.91 14.92 -12.61
C PRO A 109 6.86 13.61 -13.41
N GLU A 110 7.63 13.53 -14.49
CA GLU A 110 7.68 12.35 -15.35
C GLU A 110 8.32 11.16 -14.61
N TYR A 111 9.42 11.42 -13.93
CA TYR A 111 10.07 10.42 -13.10
C TYR A 111 9.13 9.85 -12.05
N SER A 112 8.35 10.71 -11.37
CA SER A 112 7.46 10.30 -10.28
C SER A 112 6.37 9.34 -10.73
N PHE A 113 5.87 9.48 -11.97
CA PHE A 113 4.89 8.57 -12.55
C PHE A 113 5.44 7.14 -12.65
N GLY A 114 6.61 6.97 -13.25
CA GLY A 114 7.24 5.65 -13.40
C GLY A 114 7.72 5.07 -12.07
N ALA A 115 8.36 5.91 -11.24
CA ALA A 115 8.89 5.47 -9.96
C ALA A 115 7.79 5.04 -8.96
N LEU A 116 6.65 5.74 -8.95
CA LEU A 116 5.51 5.34 -8.14
C LEU A 116 4.92 4.01 -8.63
N ALA A 117 4.79 3.82 -9.93
CA ALA A 117 4.32 2.56 -10.50
C ALA A 117 5.23 1.38 -10.13
N ASP A 118 6.55 1.58 -10.11
CA ASP A 118 7.51 0.55 -9.68
C ASP A 118 7.37 0.20 -8.19
N LEU A 119 7.08 1.18 -7.32
CA LEU A 119 6.80 0.93 -5.91
C LEU A 119 5.45 0.23 -5.72
N ASP A 120 4.41 0.68 -6.41
CA ASP A 120 3.06 0.10 -6.31
C ASP A 120 3.03 -1.35 -6.79
N ALA A 121 3.85 -1.71 -7.77
CA ALA A 121 3.92 -3.08 -8.29
C ALA A 121 4.22 -4.11 -7.19
N VAL A 122 5.01 -3.76 -6.17
CA VAL A 122 5.30 -4.62 -5.02
C VAL A 122 4.02 -5.00 -4.28
N PHE A 123 3.17 -4.02 -4.02
CA PHE A 123 1.92 -4.21 -3.29
C PHE A 123 0.86 -4.91 -4.13
N ILE A 124 0.74 -4.52 -5.40
CA ILE A 124 -0.18 -5.17 -6.35
C ILE A 124 0.14 -6.65 -6.49
N ASN A 125 1.42 -7.00 -6.65
CA ASN A 125 1.86 -8.39 -6.75
C ASN A 125 1.53 -9.18 -5.48
N PHE A 126 1.75 -8.59 -4.30
CA PHE A 126 1.39 -9.21 -3.03
C PHE A 126 -0.11 -9.47 -2.93
N TYR A 127 -0.95 -8.49 -3.22
CA TYR A 127 -2.40 -8.65 -3.14
C TYR A 127 -2.92 -9.68 -4.16
N ASN A 128 -2.38 -9.68 -5.38
CA ASN A 128 -2.74 -10.68 -6.39
C ASN A 128 -2.36 -12.10 -5.93
N ALA A 129 -1.17 -12.28 -5.35
CA ALA A 129 -0.74 -13.56 -4.81
C ALA A 129 -1.61 -13.99 -3.62
N PHE A 130 -2.01 -13.07 -2.77
CA PHE A 130 -2.88 -13.33 -1.63
C PHE A 130 -4.30 -13.73 -2.07
N GLU A 131 -4.87 -13.05 -3.07
CA GLU A 131 -6.17 -13.44 -3.63
C GLU A 131 -6.11 -14.84 -4.27
N LYS A 132 -5.04 -15.13 -5.02
CA LYS A 132 -4.81 -16.48 -5.57
C LYS A 132 -4.73 -17.53 -4.45
N TYR A 133 -3.97 -17.27 -3.39
CA TYR A 133 -3.87 -18.18 -2.24
C TYR A 133 -5.23 -18.48 -1.62
N LYS A 134 -6.12 -17.47 -1.48
CA LYS A 134 -7.47 -17.70 -0.93
C LYS A 134 -8.28 -18.67 -1.78
N VAL A 135 -8.17 -18.59 -3.11
CA VAL A 135 -8.82 -19.52 -4.03
C VAL A 135 -8.20 -20.92 -3.90
N ASP A 136 -6.87 -20.99 -3.97
CA ASP A 136 -6.12 -22.27 -3.92
C ASP A 136 -6.42 -23.03 -2.61
N ILE A 137 -6.52 -22.34 -1.46
CA ILE A 137 -6.80 -23.00 -0.18
C ILE A 137 -8.23 -23.54 -0.09
N VAL A 138 -9.19 -22.88 -0.73
CA VAL A 138 -10.58 -23.40 -0.81
C VAL A 138 -10.62 -24.66 -1.65
N GLU A 139 -9.96 -24.66 -2.80
CA GLU A 139 -9.87 -25.85 -3.67
C GLU A 139 -9.13 -27.01 -3.00
N TRP A 140 -8.03 -26.69 -2.30
CA TRP A 140 -7.27 -27.69 -1.55
C TRP A 140 -8.12 -28.31 -0.44
N ASN A 141 -8.83 -27.51 0.35
CA ASN A 141 -9.71 -27.99 1.41
C ASN A 141 -10.88 -28.83 0.86
N ALA A 142 -11.42 -28.49 -0.31
CA ALA A 142 -12.46 -29.27 -0.96
C ALA A 142 -11.95 -30.68 -1.38
N ARG A 143 -10.67 -30.79 -1.78
CA ARG A 143 -10.04 -32.04 -2.22
C ARG A 143 -9.49 -32.90 -1.08
N TYR A 144 -8.83 -32.24 -0.11
CA TYR A 144 -7.98 -32.92 0.87
C TYR A 144 -8.34 -32.55 2.33
N GLY A 145 -9.23 -31.61 2.54
CA GLY A 145 -9.67 -31.19 3.88
C GLY A 145 -10.49 -32.28 4.59
N PRO A 146 -10.63 -32.21 5.91
CA PRO A 146 -11.45 -33.16 6.66
C PRO A 146 -12.89 -33.13 6.17
N ARG A 147 -13.41 -34.28 5.80
CA ARG A 147 -14.82 -34.41 5.40
C ARG A 147 -15.70 -34.04 6.60
N PRO A 148 -16.79 -33.27 6.39
CA PRO A 148 -17.73 -33.03 7.46
C PRO A 148 -18.26 -34.36 7.99
N VAL A 149 -18.11 -34.60 9.29
CA VAL A 149 -18.69 -35.78 9.94
C VAL A 149 -20.19 -35.57 9.92
N VAL A 150 -20.87 -36.28 9.02
CA VAL A 150 -22.33 -36.35 9.03
C VAL A 150 -22.68 -37.11 10.33
N GLN A 151 -23.10 -36.38 11.35
CA GLN A 151 -23.70 -37.01 12.52
C GLN A 151 -24.96 -37.78 12.05
N ALA A 152 -24.88 -39.09 12.03
CA ALA A 152 -26.06 -39.93 11.82
C ALA A 152 -27.10 -39.55 12.88
N SER A 153 -28.22 -38.99 12.42
CA SER A 153 -29.37 -38.74 13.28
C SER A 153 -29.74 -40.07 13.98
N ALA A 154 -29.71 -40.09 15.32
CA ALA A 154 -30.16 -41.27 16.08
C ALA A 154 -31.61 -41.59 15.64
N PRO A 155 -31.95 -42.89 15.46
CA PRO A 155 -33.31 -43.27 15.11
C PRO A 155 -34.25 -42.88 16.26
N ALA A 156 -35.33 -42.19 15.89
CA ALA A 156 -36.39 -41.84 16.86
C ALA A 156 -36.93 -43.10 17.52
N THR A 157 -36.72 -43.26 18.82
CA THR A 157 -37.34 -44.31 19.65
C THR A 157 -38.84 -44.13 19.60
N ALA A 158 -39.54 -45.05 18.97
CA ALA A 158 -40.99 -45.12 18.97
C ALA A 158 -41.47 -45.45 20.41
N THR A 159 -42.09 -44.49 21.07
CA THR A 159 -42.76 -44.69 22.34
C THR A 159 -44.07 -45.40 22.08
N THR A 160 -44.14 -46.69 22.39
CA THR A 160 -45.40 -47.45 22.42
C THR A 160 -46.23 -47.01 23.60
N VAL A 161 -47.32 -46.31 23.31
CA VAL A 161 -48.35 -46.01 24.31
C VAL A 161 -49.17 -47.32 24.53
N SER A 162 -49.08 -47.92 25.74
CA SER A 162 -49.90 -49.00 26.18
C SER A 162 -51.17 -48.43 26.84
N THR A 163 -52.30 -48.63 26.18
CA THR A 163 -53.62 -48.38 26.71
C THR A 163 -54.03 -49.52 27.65
N LYS A 164 -54.40 -49.18 28.89
CA LYS A 164 -55.30 -49.96 29.76
C LYS A 164 -56.37 -49.07 30.37
#